data_f3532b9921c1346fc9e332caad510968
#
_entry.id   f3532b9921c1346fc9e332caad510968
#
_cell.length_a   1.000
_cell.length_b   1.000
_cell.length_c   1.000
_cell.angle_alpha   90.00
_cell.angle_beta   90.00
_cell.angle_gamma   90.00
#
_symmetry.space_group_name_H-M   'P 1'
#
loop_
_entity.id
_entity.type
_entity.pdbx_description
1 polymer ?
#
loop_
_entity_poly.entity_id
_entity_poly.type
_entity_poly.pdbx_seq_one_letter_code
_entity_poly.pdbx_strand_id
1 'polypeptide(L)'
;DQSANIGGMYATLGALIALSHRDHTGSGQLIDVNVTAACNVTCEQTTYYWLVKNAMCFRQTGRHAAPVPSAPVQVRCADGNYATTGVLPRKPEEFARLRAWLADLDLLEELPEAVFLGMAAERDAPVDMAAIGAEDETTAILSAAREAIRLIASRLPAKEFFVTSQQRGFPAGAVLAPHEAFDDEHTVARGMQVPVEHPELGRTVVYPGTPYLFSADTSGPPPRAPLLGEHNALLDELAP
;
A
#
# COMPACT_ATOMS: atom_id res chain seq x y z
N ASP A 1 11.82 9.63 1.16
CA ASP A 1 12.49 10.09 2.37
C ASP A 1 11.95 9.36 3.59
N GLN A 2 12.17 8.01 3.64
CA GLN A 2 11.59 7.14 4.68
C GLN A 2 12.60 6.72 5.76
N SER A 3 13.85 7.14 5.64
CA SER A 3 14.92 6.68 6.53
C SER A 3 14.67 7.00 8.00
N ALA A 4 14.15 8.19 8.30
CA ALA A 4 13.80 8.58 9.67
C ALA A 4 12.67 7.71 10.24
N ASN A 5 11.64 7.42 9.44
CA ASN A 5 10.53 6.56 9.85
C ASN A 5 11.01 5.12 10.12
N ILE A 6 11.83 4.58 9.22
CA ILE A 6 12.38 3.22 9.36
C ILE A 6 13.30 3.15 10.59
N GLY A 7 14.19 4.11 10.74
CA GLY A 7 15.05 4.20 11.93
C GLY A 7 14.25 4.29 13.23
N GLY A 8 13.19 5.10 13.25
CA GLY A 8 12.28 5.22 14.38
C GLY A 8 11.53 3.93 14.71
N MET A 9 11.08 3.19 13.71
CA MET A 9 10.46 1.87 13.90
C MET A 9 11.44 0.88 14.55
N TYR A 10 12.68 0.82 14.10
CA TYR A 10 13.70 -0.04 14.70
C TYR A 10 14.10 0.41 16.10
N ALA A 11 14.14 1.72 16.36
CA ALA A 11 14.37 2.25 17.70
C ALA A 11 13.24 1.85 18.67
N THR A 12 11.99 1.93 18.24
CA THR A 12 10.84 1.49 19.02
C THR A 12 10.90 -0.01 19.30
N LEU A 13 11.20 -0.84 18.30
CA LEU A 13 11.35 -2.28 18.48
C LEU A 13 12.48 -2.60 19.46
N GLY A 14 13.64 -1.94 19.30
CA GLY A 14 14.76 -2.07 20.21
C GLY A 14 14.38 -1.69 21.66
N ALA A 15 13.65 -0.59 21.84
CA ALA A 15 13.18 -0.15 23.15
C ALA A 15 12.26 -1.20 23.82
N LEU A 16 11.31 -1.77 23.06
CA LEU A 16 10.42 -2.83 23.57
C LEU A 16 11.19 -4.08 23.99
N ILE A 17 12.19 -4.49 23.19
CA ILE A 17 13.07 -5.63 23.51
C ILE A 17 13.87 -5.32 24.79
N ALA A 18 14.43 -4.12 24.91
CA ALA A 18 15.20 -3.71 26.09
C ALA A 18 14.34 -3.61 27.35
N LEU A 19 13.07 -3.16 27.24
CA LEU A 19 12.13 -3.17 28.36
C LEU A 19 11.83 -4.60 28.81
N SER A 20 11.55 -5.52 27.88
CA SER A 20 11.36 -6.94 28.21
C SER A 20 12.61 -7.54 28.86
N HIS A 21 13.82 -7.22 28.40
CA HIS A 21 15.06 -7.64 29.02
C HIS A 21 15.20 -7.10 30.44
N ARG A 22 14.92 -5.80 30.65
CA ARG A 22 14.96 -5.17 31.98
C ARG A 22 13.97 -5.83 32.94
N ASP A 23 12.78 -6.16 32.50
CA ASP A 23 11.77 -6.79 33.34
C ASP A 23 12.19 -8.20 33.84
N HIS A 24 13.02 -8.89 33.05
CA HIS A 24 13.55 -10.21 33.43
C HIS A 24 14.86 -10.12 34.25
N THR A 25 15.70 -9.13 34.01
CA THR A 25 17.05 -9.05 34.57
C THR A 25 17.26 -7.95 35.60
N GLY A 26 16.34 -6.97 35.67
CA GLY A 26 16.50 -5.76 36.46
C GLY A 26 17.47 -4.73 35.87
N SER A 27 18.11 -5.00 34.71
CA SER A 27 19.15 -4.15 34.15
C SER A 27 18.68 -3.40 32.91
N GLY A 28 18.80 -2.07 32.94
CA GLY A 28 18.60 -1.21 31.76
C GLY A 28 19.85 -1.20 30.85
N GLN A 29 19.66 -0.71 29.63
CA GLN A 29 20.74 -0.64 28.62
C GLN A 29 20.56 0.54 27.65
N LEU A 30 21.65 0.99 27.05
CA LEU A 30 21.63 1.92 25.94
C LEU A 30 21.32 1.15 24.63
N ILE A 31 20.49 1.75 23.79
CA ILE A 31 20.16 1.21 22.48
C ILE A 31 20.68 2.18 21.42
N ASP A 32 21.59 1.71 20.59
CA ASP A 32 22.06 2.43 19.40
C ASP A 32 21.45 1.82 18.15
N VAL A 33 20.82 2.65 17.30
CA VAL A 33 20.16 2.22 16.07
C VAL A 33 20.85 2.82 14.86
N ASN A 34 21.53 1.99 14.12
CA ASN A 34 22.11 2.37 12.83
C ASN A 34 21.00 2.47 11.76
N VAL A 35 20.65 3.68 11.38
CA VAL A 35 19.59 3.97 10.39
C VAL A 35 19.90 3.35 9.02
N THR A 36 21.17 3.32 8.59
CA THR A 36 21.56 2.69 7.32
C THR A 36 21.29 1.20 7.33
N ALA A 37 21.64 0.52 8.43
CA ALA A 37 21.35 -0.90 8.60
C ALA A 37 19.84 -1.18 8.63
N ALA A 38 19.07 -0.36 9.34
CA ALA A 38 17.61 -0.44 9.37
C ALA A 38 17.00 -0.29 7.95
N CYS A 39 17.46 0.70 7.18
CA CYS A 39 17.00 0.91 5.81
C CYS A 39 17.36 -0.23 4.86
N ASN A 40 18.45 -0.95 5.11
CA ASN A 40 18.87 -2.05 4.25
C ASN A 40 17.83 -3.19 4.18
N VAL A 41 17.03 -3.37 5.23
CA VAL A 41 15.93 -4.35 5.23
C VAL A 41 14.89 -4.03 4.15
N THR A 42 14.66 -2.77 3.86
CA THR A 42 13.72 -2.34 2.80
C THR A 42 14.28 -2.53 1.39
N CYS A 43 15.55 -2.86 1.27
CA CYS A 43 16.24 -3.13 0.00
C CYS A 43 16.30 -4.64 -0.33
N GLU A 44 15.56 -5.48 0.38
CA GLU A 44 15.60 -6.94 0.23
C GLU A 44 15.42 -7.39 -1.23
N GLN A 45 14.43 -6.88 -1.93
CA GLN A 45 14.18 -7.23 -3.33
C GLN A 45 15.38 -6.90 -4.23
N THR A 46 16.00 -5.74 -4.06
CA THR A 46 17.16 -5.33 -4.88
C THR A 46 18.37 -6.16 -4.57
N THR A 47 18.54 -6.55 -3.30
CA THR A 47 19.61 -7.44 -2.85
C THR A 47 19.48 -8.83 -3.49
N TYR A 48 18.27 -9.39 -3.54
CA TYR A 48 18.03 -10.68 -4.20
C TYR A 48 18.26 -10.62 -5.72
N TYR A 49 17.87 -9.56 -6.38
CA TYR A 49 18.18 -9.39 -7.80
C TYR A 49 19.69 -9.37 -8.06
N TRP A 50 20.44 -8.71 -7.20
CA TRP A 50 21.89 -8.71 -7.33
C TRP A 50 22.50 -10.08 -7.04
N LEU A 51 22.15 -10.71 -5.91
CA LEU A 51 22.75 -11.98 -5.48
C LEU A 51 22.38 -13.16 -6.39
N VAL A 52 21.14 -13.20 -6.89
CA VAL A 52 20.64 -14.37 -7.64
C VAL A 52 20.76 -14.17 -9.14
N LYS A 53 20.50 -12.97 -9.65
CA LYS A 53 20.47 -12.69 -11.10
C LYS A 53 21.65 -11.85 -11.58
N ASN A 54 22.51 -11.37 -10.70
CA ASN A 54 23.59 -10.42 -10.98
C ASN A 54 23.08 -9.19 -11.77
N ALA A 55 21.92 -8.69 -11.40
CA ALA A 55 21.22 -7.60 -12.08
C ALA A 55 20.87 -6.47 -11.10
N MET A 56 21.03 -5.22 -11.57
CA MET A 56 20.68 -4.04 -10.80
C MET A 56 19.21 -3.67 -11.03
N CYS A 57 18.49 -3.36 -9.96
CA CYS A 57 17.14 -2.81 -10.03
C CYS A 57 17.17 -1.30 -10.22
N PHE A 58 16.33 -0.80 -11.12
CA PHE A 58 16.12 0.62 -11.34
C PHE A 58 14.74 1.03 -10.85
N ARG A 59 14.67 2.23 -10.23
CA ARG A 59 13.40 2.87 -9.89
C ARG A 59 12.64 3.19 -11.18
N GLN A 60 11.34 2.90 -11.19
CA GLN A 60 10.44 3.21 -12.29
C GLN A 60 9.21 3.96 -11.75
N THR A 61 8.74 4.98 -12.49
CA THR A 61 7.55 5.74 -12.11
C THR A 61 6.27 4.94 -12.40
N GLY A 62 5.39 4.82 -11.39
CA GLY A 62 4.13 4.08 -11.50
C GLY A 62 4.29 2.58 -11.78
N ARG A 63 5.45 2.01 -11.44
CA ARG A 63 5.81 0.62 -11.69
C ARG A 63 6.67 0.08 -10.55
N HIS A 64 6.76 -1.23 -10.43
CA HIS A 64 7.73 -1.84 -9.54
C HIS A 64 9.16 -1.64 -10.04
N ALA A 65 10.09 -1.44 -9.11
CA ALA A 65 11.51 -1.46 -9.44
C ALA A 65 11.90 -2.81 -10.05
N ALA A 66 12.64 -2.80 -11.14
CA ALA A 66 13.05 -4.01 -11.83
C ALA A 66 14.36 -3.77 -12.62
N PRO A 67 15.11 -4.84 -12.99
CA PRO A 67 16.28 -4.73 -13.85
C PRO A 67 15.95 -4.29 -15.29
N VAL A 68 14.70 -4.48 -15.70
CA VAL A 68 14.19 -4.11 -17.04
C VAL A 68 12.88 -3.33 -16.87
N PRO A 69 12.42 -2.60 -17.90
CA PRO A 69 11.14 -1.93 -17.84
C PRO A 69 10.00 -2.90 -17.48
N SER A 70 9.30 -2.63 -16.38
CA SER A 70 8.14 -3.40 -15.93
C SER A 70 6.84 -2.79 -16.44
N ALA A 71 5.77 -3.58 -16.41
CA ALA A 71 4.44 -3.08 -16.76
C ALA A 71 3.93 -2.04 -15.74
N PRO A 72 3.19 -1.01 -16.18
CA PRO A 72 2.52 -0.10 -15.26
C PRO A 72 1.59 -0.84 -14.30
N VAL A 73 1.62 -0.45 -13.03
CA VAL A 73 0.70 -0.94 -11.99
C VAL A 73 -0.35 0.09 -11.62
N GLN A 74 -0.29 1.27 -12.26
CA GLN A 74 -1.28 2.32 -12.12
C GLN A 74 -1.97 2.52 -13.47
N VAL A 75 -3.29 2.67 -13.41
CA VAL A 75 -4.14 2.94 -14.57
C VAL A 75 -4.89 4.26 -14.36
N ARG A 76 -5.05 5.00 -15.43
CA ARG A 76 -5.84 6.24 -15.42
C ARG A 76 -7.31 5.91 -15.54
N CYS A 77 -8.13 6.51 -14.67
CA CYS A 77 -9.57 6.36 -14.61
C CYS A 77 -10.32 7.47 -15.37
N ALA A 78 -11.62 7.30 -15.54
CA ALA A 78 -12.47 8.22 -16.30
C ALA A 78 -12.47 9.65 -15.75
N ASP A 79 -12.34 9.81 -14.44
CA ASP A 79 -12.27 11.10 -13.74
C ASP A 79 -10.90 11.79 -13.81
N GLY A 80 -9.93 11.17 -14.50
CA GLY A 80 -8.56 11.65 -14.61
C GLY A 80 -7.65 11.26 -13.43
N ASN A 81 -8.19 10.71 -12.36
CA ASN A 81 -7.46 10.14 -11.24
C ASN A 81 -6.87 8.76 -11.61
N TYR A 82 -6.14 8.15 -10.68
CA TYR A 82 -5.48 6.88 -10.90
C TYR A 82 -5.98 5.83 -9.91
N ALA A 83 -6.00 4.59 -10.36
CA ALA A 83 -6.13 3.42 -9.50
C ALA A 83 -4.88 2.55 -9.64
N THR A 84 -4.52 1.85 -8.56
CA THR A 84 -3.55 0.77 -8.62
C THR A 84 -4.27 -0.51 -8.99
N THR A 85 -3.71 -1.25 -9.93
CA THR A 85 -4.14 -2.61 -10.23
C THR A 85 -3.28 -3.57 -9.42
N GLY A 86 -3.90 -4.57 -8.86
CA GLY A 86 -3.19 -5.62 -8.14
C GLY A 86 -2.57 -6.65 -9.08
N VAL A 87 -2.55 -7.89 -8.64
CA VAL A 87 -2.04 -9.02 -9.42
C VAL A 87 -3.02 -9.34 -10.56
N LEU A 88 -2.49 -9.62 -11.74
CA LEU A 88 -3.30 -10.10 -12.87
C LEU A 88 -3.98 -11.43 -12.53
N PRO A 89 -5.14 -11.73 -13.13
CA PRO A 89 -5.80 -13.01 -12.99
C PRO A 89 -4.88 -14.16 -13.40
N ARG A 90 -4.99 -15.27 -12.71
CA ARG A 90 -4.23 -16.50 -12.98
C ARG A 90 -5.14 -17.71 -13.12
N LYS A 91 -6.22 -17.74 -12.35
CA LYS A 91 -7.15 -18.86 -12.33
C LYS A 91 -8.25 -18.69 -13.37
N PRO A 92 -8.75 -19.78 -13.94
CA PRO A 92 -9.82 -19.74 -14.95
C PRO A 92 -11.03 -18.91 -14.52
N GLU A 93 -11.49 -19.08 -13.28
CA GLU A 93 -12.62 -18.34 -12.75
C GLU A 93 -12.37 -16.83 -12.59
N GLU A 94 -11.11 -16.39 -12.47
CA GLU A 94 -10.75 -14.97 -12.44
C GLU A 94 -10.85 -14.34 -13.83
N PHE A 95 -10.44 -15.07 -14.87
CA PHE A 95 -10.61 -14.63 -16.26
C PHE A 95 -12.07 -14.57 -16.66
N ALA A 96 -12.88 -15.57 -16.22
CA ALA A 96 -14.32 -15.55 -16.43
C ALA A 96 -14.98 -14.31 -15.81
N ARG A 97 -14.62 -13.96 -14.56
CA ARG A 97 -15.12 -12.75 -13.89
C ARG A 97 -14.69 -11.47 -14.59
N LEU A 98 -13.44 -11.40 -15.06
CA LEU A 98 -12.94 -10.22 -15.78
C LEU A 98 -13.69 -10.03 -17.12
N ARG A 99 -13.91 -11.13 -17.86
CA ARG A 99 -14.69 -11.11 -19.11
C ARG A 99 -16.14 -10.73 -18.86
N ALA A 100 -16.76 -11.23 -17.78
CA ALA A 100 -18.12 -10.85 -17.39
C ALA A 100 -18.20 -9.34 -17.05
N TRP A 101 -17.18 -8.77 -16.40
CA TRP A 101 -17.14 -7.35 -16.10
C TRP A 101 -17.09 -6.49 -17.38
N LEU A 102 -16.32 -6.89 -18.39
CA LEU A 102 -16.35 -6.24 -19.70
C LEU A 102 -17.76 -6.32 -20.34
N ALA A 103 -18.41 -7.47 -20.24
CA ALA A 103 -19.77 -7.67 -20.78
C ALA A 103 -20.81 -6.77 -20.08
N ASP A 104 -20.75 -6.67 -18.75
CA ASP A 104 -21.65 -5.83 -17.94
C ASP A 104 -21.52 -4.32 -18.26
N LEU A 105 -20.40 -3.91 -18.83
CA LEU A 105 -20.12 -2.54 -19.26
C LEU A 105 -20.25 -2.36 -20.77
N ASP A 106 -20.73 -3.36 -21.51
CA ASP A 106 -20.82 -3.36 -22.98
C ASP A 106 -19.49 -3.11 -23.71
N LEU A 107 -18.36 -3.55 -23.12
CA LEU A 107 -17.01 -3.28 -23.63
C LEU A 107 -16.37 -4.43 -24.41
N LEU A 108 -17.04 -5.57 -24.57
CA LEU A 108 -16.46 -6.74 -25.26
C LEU A 108 -16.09 -6.46 -26.73
N GLU A 109 -16.89 -5.65 -27.41
CA GLU A 109 -16.64 -5.29 -28.81
C GLU A 109 -15.46 -4.30 -28.97
N GLU A 110 -15.16 -3.54 -27.92
CA GLU A 110 -14.03 -2.60 -27.90
C GLU A 110 -12.67 -3.31 -27.63
N LEU A 111 -12.70 -4.57 -27.20
CA LEU A 111 -11.51 -5.37 -26.91
C LEU A 111 -11.60 -6.74 -27.64
N PRO A 112 -11.26 -6.81 -28.93
CA PRO A 112 -11.25 -8.09 -29.65
C PRO A 112 -10.41 -9.16 -28.97
N GLU A 113 -9.33 -8.78 -28.27
CA GLU A 113 -8.45 -9.66 -27.52
C GLU A 113 -9.15 -10.31 -26.31
N ALA A 114 -10.36 -9.87 -25.93
CA ALA A 114 -11.16 -10.53 -24.87
C ALA A 114 -11.49 -12.01 -25.21
N VAL A 115 -11.31 -12.46 -26.44
CA VAL A 115 -11.35 -13.88 -26.82
C VAL A 115 -10.34 -14.69 -25.98
N PHE A 116 -9.14 -14.16 -25.72
CA PHE A 116 -8.11 -14.82 -24.91
C PHE A 116 -8.54 -14.96 -23.44
N LEU A 117 -9.38 -14.06 -22.92
CA LEU A 117 -9.96 -14.20 -21.58
C LEU A 117 -10.95 -15.38 -21.54
N GLY A 118 -11.71 -15.58 -22.63
CA GLY A 118 -12.58 -16.75 -22.78
C GLY A 118 -11.77 -18.05 -22.79
N MET A 119 -10.73 -18.12 -23.60
CA MET A 119 -9.83 -19.28 -23.67
C MET A 119 -9.21 -19.58 -22.28
N ALA A 120 -8.75 -18.53 -21.58
CA ALA A 120 -8.19 -18.69 -20.25
C ALA A 120 -9.21 -19.16 -19.22
N ALA A 121 -10.48 -18.76 -19.36
CA ALA A 121 -11.59 -19.17 -18.47
C ALA A 121 -11.98 -20.65 -18.64
N GLU A 122 -11.69 -21.25 -19.80
CA GLU A 122 -11.97 -22.64 -20.13
C GLU A 122 -10.81 -23.60 -19.77
N ARG A 123 -9.69 -23.10 -19.26
CA ARG A 123 -8.54 -23.93 -18.88
C ARG A 123 -8.83 -24.75 -17.62
N ASP A 124 -8.23 -25.92 -17.54
CA ASP A 124 -8.32 -26.80 -16.36
C ASP A 124 -7.32 -26.39 -15.23
N ALA A 125 -6.37 -25.52 -15.53
CA ALA A 125 -5.29 -25.11 -14.62
C ALA A 125 -5.00 -23.60 -14.69
N PRO A 126 -4.46 -23.02 -13.62
CA PRO A 126 -4.00 -21.64 -13.61
C PRO A 126 -2.95 -21.37 -14.69
N VAL A 127 -2.91 -20.13 -15.18
CA VAL A 127 -1.88 -19.66 -16.11
C VAL A 127 -0.54 -19.56 -15.39
N ASP A 128 0.49 -20.16 -16.01
CA ASP A 128 1.86 -20.07 -15.47
C ASP A 128 2.48 -18.70 -15.79
N MET A 129 2.69 -17.91 -14.77
CA MET A 129 3.31 -16.58 -14.90
C MET A 129 4.78 -16.65 -15.32
N ALA A 130 5.47 -17.78 -15.13
CA ALA A 130 6.86 -17.96 -15.54
C ALA A 130 7.00 -18.16 -17.05
N ALA A 131 5.93 -18.55 -17.73
CA ALA A 131 5.88 -18.76 -19.17
C ALA A 131 5.69 -17.45 -19.98
N ILE A 132 5.55 -16.30 -19.31
CA ILE A 132 5.44 -14.99 -19.98
C ILE A 132 6.67 -14.72 -20.81
N GLY A 133 6.44 -14.43 -22.11
CA GLY A 133 7.51 -14.17 -23.08
C GLY A 133 8.19 -15.43 -23.64
N ALA A 134 7.90 -16.61 -23.08
CA ALA A 134 8.34 -17.90 -23.61
C ALA A 134 7.22 -18.63 -24.39
N GLU A 135 5.96 -18.44 -23.97
CA GLU A 135 4.77 -18.97 -24.64
C GLU A 135 3.90 -17.83 -25.17
N ASP A 136 3.62 -17.86 -26.46
CA ASP A 136 2.84 -16.81 -27.15
C ASP A 136 1.40 -16.73 -26.61
N GLU A 137 0.74 -17.88 -26.37
CA GLU A 137 -0.61 -17.93 -25.83
C GLU A 137 -0.70 -17.34 -24.44
N THR A 138 0.18 -17.74 -23.52
CA THR A 138 0.24 -17.21 -22.16
C THR A 138 0.49 -15.70 -22.17
N THR A 139 1.37 -15.24 -23.04
CA THR A 139 1.66 -13.82 -23.18
C THR A 139 0.44 -13.05 -23.72
N ALA A 140 -0.30 -13.60 -24.69
CA ALA A 140 -1.51 -13.01 -25.24
C ALA A 140 -2.64 -12.93 -24.20
N ILE A 141 -2.87 -14.00 -23.43
CA ILE A 141 -3.86 -14.05 -22.35
C ILE A 141 -3.59 -12.94 -21.31
N LEU A 142 -2.37 -12.82 -20.82
CA LEU A 142 -2.03 -11.84 -19.79
C LEU A 142 -2.00 -10.41 -20.33
N SER A 143 -1.67 -10.23 -21.61
CA SER A 143 -1.79 -8.94 -22.29
C SER A 143 -3.26 -8.52 -22.41
N ALA A 144 -4.13 -9.43 -22.84
CA ALA A 144 -5.57 -9.18 -22.92
C ALA A 144 -6.18 -8.84 -21.54
N ALA A 145 -5.76 -9.55 -20.48
CA ALA A 145 -6.20 -9.25 -19.12
C ALA A 145 -5.79 -7.83 -18.68
N ARG A 146 -4.57 -7.42 -19.00
CA ARG A 146 -4.08 -6.07 -18.69
C ARG A 146 -4.86 -5.00 -19.44
N GLU A 147 -5.09 -5.19 -20.72
CA GLU A 147 -5.86 -4.25 -21.53
C GLU A 147 -7.33 -4.19 -21.10
N ALA A 148 -7.94 -5.32 -20.72
CA ALA A 148 -9.28 -5.38 -20.13
C ALA A 148 -9.39 -4.51 -18.87
N ILE A 149 -8.47 -4.69 -17.93
CA ILE A 149 -8.42 -3.89 -16.69
C ILE A 149 -8.26 -2.40 -17.03
N ARG A 150 -7.39 -2.06 -17.97
CA ARG A 150 -7.16 -0.67 -18.40
C ARG A 150 -8.39 -0.06 -19.06
N LEU A 151 -9.05 -0.82 -19.93
CA LEU A 151 -10.28 -0.38 -20.60
C LEU A 151 -11.40 -0.12 -19.59
N ILE A 152 -11.64 -1.05 -18.67
CA ILE A 152 -12.62 -0.90 -17.59
C ILE A 152 -12.31 0.35 -16.74
N ALA A 153 -11.05 0.51 -16.30
CA ALA A 153 -10.65 1.68 -15.52
C ALA A 153 -10.90 3.00 -16.27
N SER A 154 -10.70 3.03 -17.58
CA SER A 154 -10.96 4.22 -18.40
C SER A 154 -12.43 4.63 -18.48
N ARG A 155 -13.36 3.76 -18.06
CA ARG A 155 -14.82 4.01 -18.08
C ARG A 155 -15.38 4.37 -16.73
N LEU A 156 -14.66 4.14 -15.64
CA LEU A 156 -15.13 4.33 -14.27
C LEU A 156 -14.29 5.39 -13.56
N PRO A 157 -14.87 6.21 -12.67
CA PRO A 157 -14.11 7.00 -11.70
C PRO A 157 -13.22 6.11 -10.81
N ALA A 158 -12.08 6.62 -10.34
CA ALA A 158 -11.10 5.82 -9.60
C ALA A 158 -11.68 5.13 -8.34
N LYS A 159 -12.54 5.82 -7.59
CA LYS A 159 -13.21 5.25 -6.41
C LYS A 159 -14.18 4.12 -6.80
N GLU A 160 -14.95 4.32 -7.85
CA GLU A 160 -15.90 3.32 -8.35
C GLU A 160 -15.17 2.10 -8.91
N PHE A 161 -14.11 2.30 -9.70
CA PHE A 161 -13.26 1.22 -10.16
C PHE A 161 -12.69 0.41 -8.98
N PHE A 162 -12.19 1.07 -7.95
CA PHE A 162 -11.68 0.42 -6.75
C PHE A 162 -12.74 -0.45 -6.06
N VAL A 163 -13.89 0.14 -5.74
CA VAL A 163 -14.97 -0.57 -5.01
C VAL A 163 -15.50 -1.75 -5.84
N THR A 164 -15.77 -1.52 -7.13
CA THR A 164 -16.29 -2.57 -8.02
C THR A 164 -15.26 -3.69 -8.24
N SER A 165 -13.97 -3.36 -8.36
CA SER A 165 -12.89 -4.35 -8.42
C SER A 165 -12.94 -5.29 -7.22
N GLN A 166 -13.01 -4.75 -6.02
CA GLN A 166 -13.06 -5.56 -4.79
C GLN A 166 -14.31 -6.42 -4.71
N GLN A 167 -15.48 -5.88 -5.07
CA GLN A 167 -16.73 -6.65 -5.12
C GLN A 167 -16.66 -7.84 -6.09
N ARG A 168 -15.87 -7.70 -7.15
CA ARG A 168 -15.62 -8.75 -8.15
C ARG A 168 -14.44 -9.66 -7.82
N GLY A 169 -13.78 -9.44 -6.65
CA GLY A 169 -12.66 -10.25 -6.18
C GLY A 169 -11.32 -9.92 -6.86
N PHE A 170 -11.18 -8.70 -7.40
CA PHE A 170 -9.90 -8.20 -7.93
C PHE A 170 -9.25 -7.25 -6.93
N PRO A 171 -7.94 -7.41 -6.64
CA PRO A 171 -7.23 -6.47 -5.81
C PRO A 171 -7.01 -5.17 -6.60
N ALA A 172 -7.46 -4.07 -6.04
CA ALA A 172 -7.25 -2.73 -6.58
C ALA A 172 -7.21 -1.71 -5.43
N GLY A 173 -6.79 -0.49 -5.72
CA GLY A 173 -6.82 0.63 -4.79
C GLY A 173 -6.95 1.94 -5.55
N ALA A 174 -7.76 2.86 -5.07
CA ALA A 174 -7.76 4.23 -5.56
C ALA A 174 -6.49 4.96 -5.09
N VAL A 175 -5.88 5.75 -5.98
CA VAL A 175 -4.77 6.63 -5.61
C VAL A 175 -5.38 7.96 -5.19
N LEU A 176 -5.45 8.17 -3.88
CA LEU A 176 -6.04 9.35 -3.28
C LEU A 176 -4.98 10.42 -3.02
N ALA A 177 -5.34 11.69 -3.17
CA ALA A 177 -4.56 12.78 -2.63
C ALA A 177 -4.63 12.75 -1.08
N PRO A 178 -3.64 13.32 -0.36
CA PRO A 178 -3.63 13.27 1.11
C PRO A 178 -4.90 13.77 1.78
N HIS A 179 -5.53 14.83 1.26
CA HIS A 179 -6.79 15.35 1.78
C HIS A 179 -7.99 14.42 1.50
N GLU A 180 -8.03 13.78 0.34
CA GLU A 180 -9.07 12.80 -0.01
C GLU A 180 -8.97 11.54 0.86
N ALA A 181 -7.73 11.13 1.18
CA ALA A 181 -7.51 10.00 2.08
C ALA A 181 -8.02 10.27 3.51
N PHE A 182 -8.01 11.54 3.95
CA PHE A 182 -8.60 11.95 5.23
C PHE A 182 -10.12 11.80 5.26
N ASP A 183 -10.79 12.06 4.15
CA ASP A 183 -12.25 12.02 4.02
C ASP A 183 -12.77 10.65 3.52
N ASP A 184 -11.88 9.70 3.29
CA ASP A 184 -12.27 8.36 2.87
C ASP A 184 -13.05 7.62 3.97
N GLU A 185 -14.12 6.95 3.59
CA GLU A 185 -15.03 6.23 4.50
C GLU A 185 -14.30 5.25 5.44
N HIS A 186 -13.23 4.59 4.95
CA HIS A 186 -12.44 3.69 5.75
C HIS A 186 -11.65 4.42 6.83
N THR A 187 -11.00 5.55 6.49
CA THR A 187 -10.24 6.35 7.46
C THR A 187 -11.15 6.99 8.50
N VAL A 188 -12.35 7.44 8.09
CA VAL A 188 -13.40 7.91 9.00
C VAL A 188 -13.85 6.81 9.95
N ALA A 189 -14.18 5.62 9.43
CA ALA A 189 -14.61 4.47 10.24
C ALA A 189 -13.51 3.98 11.21
N ARG A 190 -12.23 4.22 10.88
CA ARG A 190 -11.08 3.92 11.73
C ARG A 190 -10.78 4.97 12.78
N GLY A 191 -11.51 6.10 12.80
CA GLY A 191 -11.25 7.20 13.73
C GLY A 191 -9.91 7.91 13.47
N MET A 192 -9.51 7.98 12.20
CA MET A 192 -8.24 8.63 11.82
C MET A 192 -8.29 10.15 11.90
N GLN A 193 -9.47 10.72 12.04
CA GLN A 193 -9.68 12.17 12.14
C GLN A 193 -9.83 12.56 13.61
N VAL A 194 -8.77 13.10 14.19
CA VAL A 194 -8.74 13.51 15.59
C VAL A 194 -8.72 15.02 15.70
N PRO A 195 -9.78 15.66 16.22
CA PRO A 195 -9.77 17.10 16.49
C PRO A 195 -8.84 17.40 17.65
N VAL A 196 -7.86 18.25 17.42
CA VAL A 196 -6.89 18.72 18.43
C VAL A 196 -7.03 20.22 18.59
N GLU A 197 -7.29 20.66 19.83
CA GLU A 197 -7.42 22.07 20.13
C GLU A 197 -6.05 22.76 20.20
N HIS A 198 -5.98 23.93 19.59
CA HIS A 198 -4.83 24.82 19.59
C HIS A 198 -5.25 26.19 20.15
N PRO A 199 -5.33 26.34 21.49
CA PRO A 199 -5.76 27.60 22.11
C PRO A 199 -4.89 28.78 21.67
N GLU A 200 -3.57 28.56 21.48
CA GLU A 200 -2.62 29.56 21.02
C GLU A 200 -2.89 30.05 19.59
N LEU A 201 -3.61 29.26 18.78
CA LEU A 201 -4.03 29.61 17.42
C LEU A 201 -5.52 29.98 17.35
N GLY A 202 -6.26 29.83 18.46
CA GLY A 202 -7.70 30.05 18.51
C GLY A 202 -8.53 29.11 17.61
N ARG A 203 -8.01 27.92 17.33
CA ARG A 203 -8.69 26.95 16.43
C ARG A 203 -8.39 25.51 16.76
N THR A 204 -9.27 24.63 16.31
CA THR A 204 -9.08 23.18 16.28
C THR A 204 -8.45 22.78 14.95
N VAL A 205 -7.49 21.87 14.98
CA VAL A 205 -6.84 21.28 13.81
C VAL A 205 -7.08 19.77 13.83
N VAL A 206 -7.42 19.19 12.70
CA VAL A 206 -7.60 17.73 12.59
C VAL A 206 -6.25 17.07 12.38
N TYR A 207 -5.90 16.17 13.31
CA TYR A 207 -4.68 15.38 13.26
C TYR A 207 -4.98 13.94 12.83
N PRO A 208 -4.00 13.23 12.26
CA PRO A 208 -4.14 11.79 12.07
C PRO A 208 -4.19 11.08 13.43
N GLY A 209 -5.13 10.18 13.58
CA GLY A 209 -5.27 9.34 14.77
C GLY A 209 -4.20 8.26 14.88
N THR A 210 -4.29 7.46 15.93
CA THR A 210 -3.38 6.33 16.12
C THR A 210 -3.64 5.22 15.09
N PRO A 211 -2.58 4.61 14.54
CA PRO A 211 -2.71 3.45 13.67
C PRO A 211 -3.12 2.17 14.42
N TYR A 212 -2.96 2.16 15.74
CA TYR A 212 -3.26 1.02 16.62
C TYR A 212 -4.54 1.24 17.40
N LEU A 213 -5.40 0.23 17.44
CA LEU A 213 -6.61 0.21 18.24
C LEU A 213 -6.47 -0.95 19.25
N PHE A 214 -6.19 -0.63 20.48
CA PHE A 214 -6.13 -1.61 21.55
C PHE A 214 -7.50 -1.73 22.21
N SER A 215 -8.00 -2.93 22.43
CA SER A 215 -9.32 -3.17 23.03
C SER A 215 -9.41 -2.70 24.50
N ALA A 216 -8.29 -2.53 25.16
CA ALA A 216 -8.19 -2.08 26.54
C ALA A 216 -7.60 -0.67 26.70
N ASP A 217 -7.35 0.03 25.60
CA ASP A 217 -6.79 1.38 25.65
C ASP A 217 -7.90 2.40 25.92
N THR A 218 -7.72 3.15 27.00
CA THR A 218 -8.61 4.22 27.43
C THR A 218 -7.94 5.59 27.38
N SER A 219 -6.74 5.70 26.82
CA SER A 219 -5.92 6.92 26.89
C SER A 219 -6.45 8.09 26.05
N GLY A 220 -7.37 7.84 25.13
CA GLY A 220 -7.89 8.87 24.25
C GLY A 220 -6.85 9.41 23.24
N PRO A 221 -7.22 10.38 22.40
CA PRO A 221 -6.32 10.95 21.42
C PRO A 221 -5.22 11.79 22.08
N PRO A 222 -4.00 11.80 21.52
CA PRO A 222 -2.93 12.63 22.04
C PRO A 222 -3.27 14.12 21.90
N PRO A 223 -2.91 14.95 22.90
CA PRO A 223 -3.03 16.40 22.78
C PRO A 223 -2.04 16.97 21.75
N ARG A 224 -2.13 18.27 21.48
CA ARG A 224 -1.11 18.98 20.70
C ARG A 224 0.28 18.87 21.35
N ALA A 225 1.30 19.02 20.56
CA ALA A 225 2.66 19.16 21.12
C ALA A 225 2.72 20.37 22.06
N PRO A 226 3.51 20.30 23.16
CA PRO A 226 3.68 21.42 24.08
C PRO A 226 4.40 22.59 23.38
N LEU A 227 4.06 23.81 23.77
CA LEU A 227 4.79 24.99 23.37
C LEU A 227 6.16 25.04 24.04
N LEU A 228 7.06 25.87 23.49
CA LEU A 228 8.40 26.02 24.05
C LEU A 228 8.33 26.44 25.52
N GLY A 229 8.90 25.62 26.40
CA GLY A 229 8.94 25.86 27.86
C GLY A 229 7.66 25.47 28.61
N GLU A 230 6.59 25.06 27.95
CA GLU A 230 5.29 24.77 28.59
C GLU A 230 5.38 23.65 29.66
N HIS A 231 6.27 22.69 29.45
CA HIS A 231 6.47 21.57 30.37
C HIS A 231 7.77 21.67 31.20
N ASN A 232 8.44 22.84 31.26
CA ASN A 232 9.67 22.97 32.04
C ASN A 232 9.47 22.67 33.53
N ALA A 233 8.31 22.98 34.08
CA ALA A 233 8.00 22.67 35.50
C ALA A 233 8.08 21.18 35.81
N LEU A 234 7.81 20.29 34.83
CA LEU A 234 7.93 18.84 35.06
C LEU A 234 9.39 18.40 35.27
N LEU A 235 10.36 19.16 34.77
CA LEU A 235 11.77 18.86 34.99
C LEU A 235 12.17 19.03 36.45
N ASP A 236 11.56 19.99 37.16
CA ASP A 236 11.82 20.24 38.55
C ASP A 236 11.24 19.12 39.43
N GLU A 237 10.12 18.51 39.01
CA GLU A 237 9.50 17.36 39.66
C GLU A 237 10.26 16.04 39.45
N LEU A 238 10.98 15.93 38.33
CA LEU A 238 11.76 14.75 37.93
C LEU A 238 13.23 14.84 38.38
N ALA A 239 13.67 16.00 38.84
CA ALA A 239 15.04 16.16 39.33
C ALA A 239 15.21 15.37 40.67
N PRO A 240 16.28 14.54 40.78
CA PRO A 240 16.52 13.72 41.98
C PRO A 240 16.86 14.56 43.21
#